data_c3de7d8350ee4be4bf8d9aaab72408f2
#
_entry.id   c3de7d8350ee4be4bf8d9aaab72408f2
#
_cell.length_a   1.000
_cell.length_b   1.000
_cell.length_c   1.000
_cell.angle_alpha   90.00
_cell.angle_beta   90.00
_cell.angle_gamma   90.00
#
_symmetry.space_group_name_H-M   'P 1'
#
loop_
_entity.id
_entity.type
_entity.pdbx_description
1 polymer ?
#
loop_
_entity_poly.entity_id
_entity_poly.type
_entity_poly.pdbx_seq_one_letter_code
_entity_poly.pdbx_strand_id
1 'polypeptide(L)'
;MPGEALNAAHTPNLERFARESMTFRNCISNYPVCSPYRAMLISGRWPYQTGIIDNALQLRPDEVSIGETFRRAGYRTGYIGKWHLSPHDEGGEFIPAGPARQGFEDWHVWSNTNQHFDKSFTFDPDTGQKIQPKGYNATRMTDEGVAFIERHRNEPWMLMISWNPPHPNYLDAPPEQKERYAPDALEFRPNAEKINPALRKNFQGYYGHISAVDAEFGRLLDKLQQTGQAGNTIVVYTSDHGDMMGSHGYGGKRLPWEESCRVPFLVRYPGVVAPAASVNGLFSTVDIYPTMCGIAGISVPSHCVGHDLSSAMRGQPSKFPESSFLMHIAKEHASGGEDNPAPLFRGVRTDRHTYAVAEDGRWLLYDNREDPYQMHNLVDEPSHARLVAELDGVMLDWLKTARDPFHGEGLRKKRSALTDHRE
;
A
#
# COMPACT_ATOMS: atom_id res chain seq x y z
N MET A 1 9.64 3.03 16.56
CA MET A 1 8.50 2.25 17.12
C MET A 1 9.06 1.00 17.76
N PRO A 2 8.44 0.40 18.80
CA PRO A 2 8.79 -0.95 19.22
C PRO A 2 8.70 -1.85 17.99
N GLY A 3 9.76 -2.55 17.63
CA GLY A 3 9.84 -3.38 16.44
C GLY A 3 10.46 -2.74 15.18
N GLU A 4 10.67 -1.44 15.15
CA GLU A 4 11.40 -0.80 14.04
C GLU A 4 12.91 -1.05 14.07
N ALA A 5 13.44 -1.44 15.24
CA ALA A 5 14.88 -1.71 15.41
C ALA A 5 15.31 -3.10 14.92
N LEU A 6 14.37 -3.99 14.63
CA LEU A 6 14.69 -5.40 14.36
C LEU A 6 15.19 -5.64 12.95
N ASN A 7 15.60 -4.71 12.23
CA ASN A 7 16.25 -4.88 10.93
C ASN A 7 16.04 -3.67 10.09
N ALA A 8 16.95 -2.84 10.17
CA ALA A 8 17.09 -1.84 9.16
C ALA A 8 17.53 -2.52 7.86
N ALA A 9 16.62 -2.72 6.94
CA ALA A 9 17.03 -2.71 5.56
C ALA A 9 17.87 -1.44 5.34
N HIS A 10 18.97 -1.56 4.61
CA HIS A 10 19.85 -0.42 4.34
C HIS A 10 19.11 0.56 3.42
N THR A 11 18.58 1.63 4.00
CA THR A 11 17.71 2.62 3.33
C THR A 11 18.15 4.06 3.58
N PRO A 12 19.42 4.43 3.24
CA PRO A 12 19.95 5.76 3.57
C PRO A 12 19.21 6.93 2.92
N ASN A 13 18.59 6.72 1.74
CA ASN A 13 17.82 7.76 1.05
C ASN A 13 16.45 7.96 1.72
N LEU A 14 15.77 6.89 2.12
CA LEU A 14 14.52 6.98 2.89
C LEU A 14 14.76 7.57 4.28
N GLU A 15 15.85 7.23 4.94
CA GLU A 15 16.23 7.83 6.22
C GLU A 15 16.49 9.33 6.07
N ARG A 16 17.22 9.76 5.02
CA ARG A 16 17.38 11.17 4.69
C ARG A 16 16.03 11.84 4.44
N PHE A 17 15.20 11.23 3.61
CA PHE A 17 13.88 11.72 3.25
C PHE A 17 12.96 11.82 4.48
N ALA A 18 12.99 10.85 5.39
CA ALA A 18 12.20 10.86 6.63
C ALA A 18 12.54 12.06 7.53
N ARG A 19 13.83 12.45 7.61
CA ARG A 19 14.25 13.64 8.35
C ARG A 19 13.73 14.95 7.75
N GLU A 20 13.40 14.94 6.47
CA GLU A 20 12.85 16.10 5.74
C GLU A 20 11.33 16.04 5.60
N SER A 21 10.69 14.99 6.07
CA SER A 21 9.27 14.66 5.83
C SER A 21 8.45 14.66 7.11
N MET A 22 7.15 14.73 6.95
CA MET A 22 6.17 14.32 7.97
C MET A 22 5.87 12.83 7.77
N THR A 23 5.88 12.08 8.86
CA THR A 23 5.59 10.64 8.88
C THR A 23 4.24 10.37 9.52
N PHE A 24 3.33 9.73 8.81
CA PHE A 24 2.09 9.20 9.35
C PHE A 24 2.33 7.78 9.86
N ARG A 25 2.28 7.59 11.18
CA ARG A 25 2.64 6.31 11.81
C ARG A 25 1.57 5.24 11.67
N ASN A 26 0.33 5.63 11.49
CA ASN A 26 -0.83 4.76 11.35
C ASN A 26 -1.48 4.93 9.96
N CYS A 27 -0.67 4.75 8.90
CA CYS A 27 -1.22 4.66 7.55
C CYS A 27 -1.67 3.22 7.29
N ILE A 28 -2.96 3.07 6.98
CA ILE A 28 -3.63 1.78 6.90
C ILE A 28 -4.06 1.47 5.48
N SER A 29 -3.57 0.37 4.93
CA SER A 29 -4.12 -0.24 3.74
C SER A 29 -5.46 -0.88 4.09
N ASN A 30 -6.56 -0.25 3.71
CA ASN A 30 -7.92 -0.70 4.06
C ASN A 30 -8.24 -2.11 3.53
N TYR A 31 -7.70 -2.44 2.37
CA TYR A 31 -7.75 -3.76 1.78
C TYR A 31 -6.35 -4.09 1.25
N PRO A 32 -5.54 -4.85 2.03
CA PRO A 32 -4.16 -5.13 1.70
C PRO A 32 -4.03 -6.16 0.55
N VAL A 33 -4.54 -5.78 -0.62
CA VAL A 33 -4.50 -6.53 -1.89
C VAL A 33 -4.27 -5.55 -3.02
N CYS A 34 -3.40 -5.89 -3.95
CA CYS A 34 -2.90 -4.99 -4.98
C CYS A 34 -3.99 -4.20 -5.72
N SER A 35 -4.90 -4.89 -6.46
CA SER A 35 -5.91 -4.19 -7.29
C SER A 35 -6.94 -3.43 -6.47
N PRO A 36 -7.54 -3.97 -5.38
CA PRO A 36 -8.44 -3.20 -4.53
C PRO A 36 -7.79 -1.97 -3.90
N TYR A 37 -6.57 -2.08 -3.37
CA TYR A 37 -5.83 -0.91 -2.86
C TYR A 37 -5.64 0.16 -3.94
N ARG A 38 -5.17 -0.26 -5.14
CA ARG A 38 -4.90 0.66 -6.26
C ARG A 38 -6.17 1.33 -6.75
N ALA A 39 -7.28 0.60 -6.81
CA ALA A 39 -8.58 1.16 -7.16
C ALA A 39 -9.03 2.22 -6.14
N MET A 40 -8.90 1.94 -4.82
CA MET A 40 -9.19 2.92 -3.76
C MET A 40 -8.30 4.16 -3.86
N LEU A 41 -6.99 3.97 -4.07
CA LEU A 41 -6.03 5.07 -4.22
C LEU A 41 -6.37 5.95 -5.44
N ILE A 42 -6.68 5.34 -6.58
CA ILE A 42 -6.94 6.04 -7.85
C ILE A 42 -8.31 6.72 -7.85
N SER A 43 -9.35 6.07 -7.31
CA SER A 43 -10.74 6.53 -7.37
C SER A 43 -11.22 7.26 -6.11
N GLY A 44 -10.56 7.10 -4.96
CA GLY A 44 -11.05 7.60 -3.67
C GLY A 44 -12.34 6.93 -3.19
N ARG A 45 -12.65 5.69 -3.63
CA ARG A 45 -13.91 4.99 -3.38
C ARG A 45 -13.68 3.58 -2.86
N TRP A 46 -14.67 3.03 -2.13
CA TRP A 46 -14.61 1.67 -1.60
C TRP A 46 -14.70 0.59 -2.71
N PRO A 47 -14.18 -0.62 -2.48
CA PRO A 47 -14.17 -1.72 -3.45
C PRO A 47 -15.54 -2.06 -4.02
N TYR A 48 -16.60 -2.10 -3.22
CA TYR A 48 -17.96 -2.36 -3.71
C TYR A 48 -18.54 -1.22 -4.55
N GLN A 49 -18.03 -0.01 -4.43
CA GLN A 49 -18.45 1.12 -5.25
C GLN A 49 -17.75 1.13 -6.62
N THR A 50 -16.53 0.63 -6.69
CA THR A 50 -15.76 0.52 -7.94
C THR A 50 -15.95 -0.81 -8.65
N GLY A 51 -16.38 -1.85 -7.92
CA GLY A 51 -16.41 -3.23 -8.38
C GLY A 51 -15.06 -3.96 -8.30
N ILE A 52 -14.00 -3.29 -7.86
CA ILE A 52 -12.67 -3.91 -7.75
C ILE A 52 -12.54 -4.57 -6.38
N ILE A 53 -13.10 -5.77 -6.30
CA ILE A 53 -13.16 -6.56 -5.06
C ILE A 53 -12.04 -7.60 -4.93
N ASP A 54 -11.28 -7.86 -5.99
CA ASP A 54 -10.08 -8.71 -6.00
C ASP A 54 -9.15 -8.28 -7.16
N ASN A 55 -8.05 -9.00 -7.35
CA ASN A 55 -7.16 -8.82 -8.49
C ASN A 55 -7.85 -9.21 -9.81
N ALA A 56 -7.18 -8.96 -10.95
CA ALA A 56 -7.67 -9.28 -12.31
C ALA A 56 -9.03 -8.64 -12.69
N LEU A 57 -9.40 -7.56 -12.02
CA LEU A 57 -10.60 -6.79 -12.34
C LEU A 57 -10.22 -5.44 -12.94
N GLN A 58 -11.01 -4.99 -13.93
CA GLN A 58 -10.77 -3.73 -14.61
C GLN A 58 -11.50 -2.58 -13.93
N LEU A 59 -10.76 -1.53 -13.58
CA LEU A 59 -11.36 -0.26 -13.17
C LEU A 59 -12.11 0.36 -14.35
N ARG A 60 -13.34 0.79 -14.12
CA ARG A 60 -14.19 1.36 -15.18
C ARG A 60 -13.53 2.62 -15.76
N PRO A 61 -13.56 2.80 -17.08
CA PRO A 61 -12.96 3.96 -17.75
C PRO A 61 -13.63 5.30 -17.39
N ASP A 62 -14.86 5.28 -16.89
CA ASP A 62 -15.64 6.46 -16.50
C ASP A 62 -15.47 6.86 -15.02
N GLU A 63 -14.60 6.20 -14.27
CA GLU A 63 -14.27 6.64 -12.91
C GLU A 63 -13.54 7.99 -12.93
N VAL A 64 -13.92 8.87 -12.00
CA VAL A 64 -13.19 10.13 -11.82
C VAL A 64 -11.98 9.90 -10.93
N SER A 65 -10.84 9.72 -11.56
CA SER A 65 -9.59 9.35 -10.90
C SER A 65 -8.79 10.56 -10.41
N ILE A 66 -7.82 10.30 -9.56
CA ILE A 66 -6.83 11.31 -9.15
C ILE A 66 -6.06 11.85 -10.38
N GLY A 67 -5.69 10.99 -11.34
CA GLY A 67 -5.02 11.42 -12.58
C GLY A 67 -5.89 12.38 -13.39
N GLU A 68 -7.16 12.05 -13.59
CA GLU A 68 -8.10 12.92 -14.31
C GLU A 68 -8.33 14.25 -13.58
N THR A 69 -8.39 14.23 -12.24
CA THR A 69 -8.58 15.45 -11.45
C THR A 69 -7.40 16.39 -11.55
N PHE A 70 -6.18 15.85 -11.46
CA PHE A 70 -4.97 16.67 -11.63
C PHE A 70 -4.82 17.16 -13.07
N ARG A 71 -5.13 16.32 -14.07
CA ARG A 71 -5.12 16.73 -15.48
C ARG A 71 -6.09 17.89 -15.75
N ARG A 72 -7.32 17.83 -15.22
CA ARG A 72 -8.31 18.92 -15.31
C ARG A 72 -7.86 20.19 -14.59
N ALA A 73 -7.03 20.08 -13.56
CA ALA A 73 -6.42 21.20 -12.87
C ALA A 73 -5.20 21.78 -13.60
N GLY A 74 -4.88 21.28 -14.80
CA GLY A 74 -3.79 21.79 -15.65
C GLY A 74 -2.43 21.15 -15.40
N TYR A 75 -2.38 20.03 -14.68
CA TYR A 75 -1.15 19.27 -14.48
C TYR A 75 -0.91 18.30 -15.64
N ARG A 76 0.34 18.19 -16.07
CA ARG A 76 0.78 17.05 -16.87
C ARG A 76 0.82 15.81 -15.99
N THR A 77 0.22 14.71 -16.43
CA THR A 77 0.05 13.53 -15.58
C THR A 77 0.80 12.33 -16.13
N GLY A 78 1.54 11.63 -15.27
CA GLY A 78 2.29 10.43 -15.62
C GLY A 78 2.03 9.26 -14.69
N TYR A 79 1.99 8.04 -15.26
CA TYR A 79 1.97 6.80 -14.49
C TYR A 79 3.05 5.86 -15.02
N ILE A 80 3.89 5.37 -14.11
CA ILE A 80 5.01 4.47 -14.43
C ILE A 80 4.95 3.25 -13.51
N GLY A 81 5.10 2.05 -14.07
CA GLY A 81 5.22 0.81 -13.31
C GLY A 81 3.93 0.01 -13.24
N LYS A 82 3.73 -0.73 -12.13
CA LYS A 82 2.63 -1.68 -11.98
C LYS A 82 1.28 -0.98 -11.95
N TRP A 83 0.41 -1.31 -12.90
CA TRP A 83 -0.97 -0.81 -12.95
C TRP A 83 -1.95 -1.70 -12.19
N HIS A 84 -2.09 -2.93 -12.59
CA HIS A 84 -2.92 -3.97 -11.98
C HIS A 84 -4.42 -3.63 -11.83
N LEU A 85 -4.94 -2.81 -12.74
CA LEU A 85 -6.36 -2.45 -12.82
C LEU A 85 -6.92 -2.74 -14.22
N SER A 86 -6.43 -3.80 -14.84
CA SER A 86 -6.86 -4.38 -16.12
C SER A 86 -7.21 -5.87 -15.94
N PRO A 87 -7.98 -6.48 -16.85
CA PRO A 87 -8.65 -7.76 -16.61
C PRO A 87 -7.75 -9.00 -16.58
N HIS A 88 -6.45 -8.89 -16.87
CA HIS A 88 -5.55 -10.05 -16.94
C HIS A 88 -4.44 -9.98 -15.91
N ASP A 89 -4.29 -11.05 -15.13
CA ASP A 89 -3.28 -11.18 -14.07
C ASP A 89 -1.86 -11.38 -14.63
N GLU A 90 -1.69 -12.23 -15.61
CA GLU A 90 -0.37 -12.52 -16.18
C GLU A 90 -0.29 -12.09 -17.64
N GLY A 91 0.69 -11.25 -17.91
CA GLY A 91 0.99 -10.84 -19.26
C GLY A 91 0.23 -9.64 -19.78
N GLY A 92 -0.59 -8.96 -18.99
CA GLY A 92 -1.26 -7.69 -19.22
C GLY A 92 -1.56 -7.35 -20.67
N GLU A 93 -2.67 -6.72 -20.92
CA GLU A 93 -2.95 -6.17 -22.26
C GLU A 93 -2.41 -4.74 -22.38
N PHE A 94 -2.08 -4.36 -23.60
CA PHE A 94 -1.83 -2.96 -23.94
C PHE A 94 -3.09 -2.13 -23.67
N ILE A 95 -2.93 -1.07 -22.89
CA ILE A 95 -3.99 -0.10 -22.63
C ILE A 95 -3.79 1.09 -23.56
N PRO A 96 -4.62 1.25 -24.60
CA PRO A 96 -4.48 2.35 -25.55
C PRO A 96 -4.74 3.70 -24.85
N ALA A 97 -4.27 4.78 -25.47
CA ALA A 97 -4.57 6.14 -25.02
C ALA A 97 -6.07 6.36 -24.93
N GLY A 98 -6.53 6.98 -23.84
CA GLY A 98 -7.95 7.22 -23.62
C GLY A 98 -8.39 7.03 -22.18
N PRO A 99 -9.70 6.94 -21.93
CA PRO A 99 -10.28 6.92 -20.58
C PRO A 99 -9.78 5.77 -19.69
N ALA A 100 -9.42 4.62 -20.26
CA ALA A 100 -8.89 3.48 -19.49
C ALA A 100 -7.54 3.77 -18.80
N ARG A 101 -6.80 4.81 -19.25
CA ARG A 101 -5.59 5.31 -18.56
C ARG A 101 -5.91 6.25 -17.40
N GLN A 102 -7.17 6.45 -17.05
CA GLN A 102 -7.58 7.20 -15.87
C GLN A 102 -6.97 8.62 -15.79
N GLY A 103 -6.87 9.31 -16.93
CA GLY A 103 -6.34 10.66 -17.00
C GLY A 103 -4.82 10.78 -16.96
N PHE A 104 -4.08 9.66 -16.96
CA PHE A 104 -2.63 9.68 -17.09
C PHE A 104 -2.21 9.76 -18.55
N GLU A 105 -1.46 10.81 -18.91
CA GLU A 105 -1.04 11.12 -20.28
C GLU A 105 0.29 10.44 -20.64
N ASP A 106 1.32 10.60 -19.81
CA ASP A 106 2.56 9.85 -19.93
C ASP A 106 2.36 8.46 -19.30
N TRP A 107 2.54 7.39 -20.10
CA TRP A 107 2.08 6.06 -19.74
C TRP A 107 3.15 5.00 -19.99
N HIS A 108 3.86 4.61 -18.94
CA HIS A 108 4.89 3.57 -18.98
C HIS A 108 4.57 2.45 -18.00
N VAL A 109 3.62 1.60 -18.36
CA VAL A 109 3.06 0.59 -17.47
C VAL A 109 3.71 -0.76 -17.69
N TRP A 110 4.26 -1.30 -16.61
CA TRP A 110 4.63 -2.70 -16.53
C TRP A 110 3.39 -3.51 -16.22
N SER A 111 3.04 -4.36 -17.14
CA SER A 111 1.96 -5.28 -16.90
C SER A 111 2.37 -6.27 -15.81
N ASN A 112 1.40 -6.87 -15.21
CA ASN A 112 1.42 -7.63 -13.99
C ASN A 112 2.35 -8.86 -14.03
N THR A 113 3.63 -8.69 -14.29
CA THR A 113 4.61 -9.75 -14.15
C THR A 113 5.25 -9.67 -12.78
N ASN A 114 5.33 -10.77 -12.07
CA ASN A 114 6.08 -10.88 -10.82
C ASN A 114 7.59 -11.09 -11.07
N GLN A 115 8.08 -10.75 -12.26
CA GLN A 115 9.48 -10.85 -12.66
C GLN A 115 10.15 -9.50 -12.53
N HIS A 116 11.34 -9.47 -11.97
CA HIS A 116 12.07 -8.23 -11.68
C HIS A 116 13.19 -7.91 -12.67
N PHE A 117 13.58 -8.89 -13.48
CA PHE A 117 14.62 -8.78 -14.50
C PHE A 117 14.09 -9.10 -15.91
N ASP A 118 14.88 -9.72 -16.74
CA ASP A 118 14.71 -9.89 -18.18
C ASP A 118 13.40 -10.54 -18.65
N LYS A 119 12.61 -11.11 -17.75
CA LYS A 119 11.25 -11.60 -18.05
C LYS A 119 10.16 -10.57 -17.82
N SER A 120 10.50 -9.45 -17.20
CA SER A 120 9.62 -8.30 -17.04
C SER A 120 9.43 -7.62 -18.39
N PHE A 121 8.25 -7.07 -18.67
CA PHE A 121 7.97 -6.36 -19.90
C PHE A 121 7.01 -5.19 -19.69
N THR A 122 7.04 -4.28 -20.66
CA THR A 122 6.12 -3.14 -20.80
C THR A 122 5.62 -3.08 -22.24
N PHE A 123 4.74 -2.14 -22.51
CA PHE A 123 4.31 -1.82 -23.86
C PHE A 123 4.74 -0.41 -24.22
N ASP A 124 5.15 -0.23 -25.48
CA ASP A 124 5.28 1.10 -26.05
C ASP A 124 3.93 1.82 -25.96
N PRO A 125 3.86 3.02 -25.35
CA PRO A 125 2.60 3.67 -25.04
C PRO A 125 1.80 4.11 -26.27
N ASP A 126 2.46 4.30 -27.41
CA ASP A 126 1.83 4.79 -28.62
C ASP A 126 1.47 3.66 -29.61
N THR A 127 2.37 2.70 -29.77
CA THR A 127 2.22 1.63 -30.77
C THR A 127 1.64 0.33 -30.21
N GLY A 128 1.67 0.14 -28.89
CA GLY A 128 1.29 -1.11 -28.22
C GLY A 128 2.30 -2.25 -28.45
N GLN A 129 3.45 -1.96 -29.02
CA GLN A 129 4.49 -2.97 -29.19
C GLN A 129 5.01 -3.42 -27.84
N LYS A 130 5.07 -4.73 -27.62
CA LYS A 130 5.66 -5.30 -26.40
C LYS A 130 7.16 -5.04 -26.39
N ILE A 131 7.64 -4.44 -25.31
CA ILE A 131 9.04 -4.16 -25.05
C ILE A 131 9.49 -4.98 -23.86
N GLN A 132 10.64 -5.62 -23.97
CA GLN A 132 11.27 -6.41 -22.91
C GLN A 132 12.60 -5.77 -22.52
N PRO A 133 12.59 -4.78 -21.61
CA PRO A 133 13.80 -4.09 -21.19
C PRO A 133 14.73 -5.04 -20.44
N LYS A 134 16.03 -4.89 -20.68
CA LYS A 134 17.04 -5.63 -19.90
C LYS A 134 17.30 -4.98 -18.57
N GLY A 135 17.66 -5.79 -17.57
CA GLY A 135 18.05 -5.36 -16.24
C GLY A 135 16.90 -5.25 -15.27
N TYR A 136 17.17 -4.69 -14.10
CA TYR A 136 16.22 -4.61 -13.01
C TYR A 136 15.07 -3.64 -13.32
N ASN A 137 13.83 -4.09 -13.17
CA ASN A 137 12.65 -3.32 -13.58
C ASN A 137 12.49 -2.00 -12.83
N ALA A 138 12.80 -1.96 -11.51
CA ALA A 138 12.70 -0.71 -10.75
C ALA A 138 13.66 0.35 -11.27
N THR A 139 14.87 -0.03 -11.73
CA THR A 139 15.82 0.90 -12.36
C THR A 139 15.23 1.47 -13.64
N ARG A 140 14.60 0.65 -14.47
CA ARG A 140 13.95 1.11 -15.71
C ARG A 140 12.77 2.04 -15.46
N MET A 141 11.93 1.71 -14.48
CA MET A 141 10.84 2.59 -14.05
C MET A 141 11.37 3.94 -13.56
N THR A 142 12.50 3.92 -12.85
CA THR A 142 13.15 5.15 -12.37
C THR A 142 13.76 5.96 -13.51
N ASP A 143 14.36 5.32 -14.52
CA ASP A 143 14.87 6.00 -15.71
C ASP A 143 13.76 6.79 -16.40
N GLU A 144 12.56 6.19 -16.58
CA GLU A 144 11.37 6.87 -17.11
C GLU A 144 10.91 8.03 -16.20
N GLY A 145 10.95 7.83 -14.87
CA GLY A 145 10.62 8.87 -13.91
C GLY A 145 11.58 10.07 -13.96
N VAL A 146 12.87 9.79 -14.07
CA VAL A 146 13.93 10.81 -14.25
C VAL A 146 13.72 11.59 -15.56
N ALA A 147 13.40 10.88 -16.65
CA ALA A 147 13.13 11.49 -17.94
C ALA A 147 11.85 12.35 -17.91
N PHE A 148 10.80 11.90 -17.22
CA PHE A 148 9.56 12.65 -17.01
C PHE A 148 9.83 13.97 -16.26
N ILE A 149 10.53 13.93 -15.12
CA ILE A 149 10.88 15.11 -14.31
C ILE A 149 11.66 16.13 -15.15
N GLU A 150 12.60 15.70 -15.96
CA GLU A 150 13.38 16.57 -16.83
C GLU A 150 12.51 17.20 -17.94
N ARG A 151 11.66 16.40 -18.57
CA ARG A 151 10.80 16.82 -19.68
C ARG A 151 9.80 17.89 -19.26
N HIS A 152 9.20 17.72 -18.07
CA HIS A 152 8.12 18.57 -17.56
C HIS A 152 8.58 19.61 -16.54
N ARG A 153 9.87 19.92 -16.46
CA ARG A 153 10.46 20.81 -15.45
C ARG A 153 9.90 22.23 -15.44
N ASN A 154 9.25 22.68 -16.50
CA ASN A 154 8.75 24.05 -16.66
C ASN A 154 7.22 24.17 -16.59
N GLU A 155 6.52 23.10 -16.25
CA GLU A 155 5.07 23.07 -16.16
C GLU A 155 4.61 22.32 -14.89
N PRO A 156 3.40 22.53 -14.38
CA PRO A 156 2.87 21.69 -13.30
C PRO A 156 2.72 20.24 -13.75
N TRP A 157 3.16 19.30 -12.90
CA TRP A 157 3.03 17.87 -13.19
C TRP A 157 2.70 17.06 -11.95
N MET A 158 2.10 15.89 -12.19
CA MET A 158 1.82 14.86 -11.22
C MET A 158 2.30 13.52 -11.77
N LEU A 159 3.12 12.81 -11.00
CA LEU A 159 3.70 11.53 -11.38
C LEU A 159 3.45 10.48 -10.31
N MET A 160 2.95 9.33 -10.71
CA MET A 160 2.89 8.14 -9.88
C MET A 160 3.89 7.10 -10.41
N ILE A 161 4.83 6.68 -9.55
CA ILE A 161 5.75 5.59 -9.85
C ILE A 161 5.41 4.42 -8.94
N SER A 162 5.03 3.31 -9.53
CA SER A 162 4.61 2.10 -8.85
C SER A 162 5.61 0.98 -9.09
N TRP A 163 6.70 0.99 -8.32
CA TRP A 163 7.67 -0.10 -8.37
C TRP A 163 7.03 -1.44 -7.96
N ASN A 164 7.43 -2.52 -8.64
CA ASN A 164 6.96 -3.85 -8.29
C ASN A 164 7.69 -4.46 -7.07
N PRO A 165 9.03 -4.32 -6.93
CA PRO A 165 9.72 -4.76 -5.71
C PRO A 165 9.23 -4.01 -4.47
N PRO A 166 9.23 -4.65 -3.30
CA PRO A 166 9.76 -5.98 -2.94
C PRO A 166 8.78 -7.15 -3.11
N HIS A 167 7.79 -7.09 -4.02
CA HIS A 167 6.87 -8.21 -4.31
C HIS A 167 7.68 -9.51 -4.60
N PRO A 168 7.21 -10.73 -4.26
CA PRO A 168 7.85 -11.95 -4.77
C PRO A 168 8.01 -11.93 -6.31
N ASN A 169 9.14 -12.37 -6.89
CA ASN A 169 10.14 -13.30 -6.38
C ASN A 169 11.27 -12.61 -5.59
N TYR A 170 11.36 -12.84 -4.31
CA TYR A 170 12.36 -12.19 -3.47
C TYR A 170 13.80 -12.48 -3.90
N LEU A 171 14.08 -13.69 -4.39
CA LEU A 171 15.44 -14.10 -4.78
C LEU A 171 15.99 -13.36 -6.01
N ASP A 172 15.12 -12.66 -6.75
CA ASP A 172 15.47 -11.84 -7.91
C ASP A 172 16.01 -10.45 -7.52
N ALA A 173 16.25 -10.18 -6.24
CA ALA A 173 16.88 -8.92 -5.85
C ALA A 173 18.28 -8.77 -6.47
N PRO A 174 18.69 -7.53 -6.84
CA PRO A 174 20.03 -7.28 -7.37
C PRO A 174 21.10 -7.86 -6.44
N PRO A 175 22.07 -8.63 -6.98
CA PRO A 175 23.05 -9.34 -6.15
C PRO A 175 23.80 -8.42 -5.17
N GLU A 176 24.25 -7.25 -5.61
CA GLU A 176 24.98 -6.27 -4.83
C GLU A 176 24.18 -5.71 -3.65
N GLN A 177 22.85 -5.72 -3.74
CA GLN A 177 21.97 -5.31 -2.64
C GLN A 177 21.64 -6.49 -1.72
N LYS A 178 21.37 -7.66 -2.31
CA LYS A 178 21.04 -8.87 -1.57
C LYS A 178 22.18 -9.38 -0.70
N GLU A 179 23.40 -9.36 -1.22
CA GLU A 179 24.60 -9.86 -0.54
C GLU A 179 24.99 -9.04 0.72
N ARG A 180 24.39 -7.86 0.91
CA ARG A 180 24.52 -7.10 2.16
C ARG A 180 23.96 -7.84 3.38
N TYR A 181 23.06 -8.78 3.16
CA TYR A 181 22.29 -9.47 4.21
C TYR A 181 22.67 -10.93 4.30
N ALA A 182 23.45 -11.29 5.33
CA ALA A 182 23.74 -12.69 5.59
C ALA A 182 22.50 -13.39 6.17
N PRO A 183 21.94 -14.42 5.54
CA PRO A 183 20.70 -15.06 5.99
C PRO A 183 20.72 -15.51 7.45
N ASP A 184 21.87 -16.02 7.93
CA ASP A 184 22.03 -16.51 9.29
C ASP A 184 22.14 -15.40 10.35
N ALA A 185 22.46 -14.18 9.94
CA ALA A 185 22.51 -13.01 10.81
C ALA A 185 21.19 -12.23 10.88
N LEU A 186 20.18 -12.63 10.11
CA LEU A 186 18.88 -11.95 10.14
C LEU A 186 18.12 -12.22 11.42
N GLU A 187 17.67 -11.17 12.04
CA GLU A 187 16.75 -11.21 13.17
C GLU A 187 15.30 -11.22 12.67
N PHE A 188 14.42 -11.87 13.39
CA PHE A 188 13.01 -11.99 13.05
C PHE A 188 12.15 -11.36 14.13
N ARG A 189 10.96 -10.93 13.75
CA ARG A 189 9.97 -10.41 14.70
C ARG A 189 9.58 -11.51 15.68
N PRO A 190 9.22 -11.18 16.93
CA PRO A 190 8.82 -12.18 17.94
C PRO A 190 7.66 -13.07 17.52
N ASN A 191 6.77 -12.57 16.65
CA ASN A 191 5.63 -13.30 16.11
C ASN A 191 5.94 -14.08 14.82
N ALA A 192 7.20 -14.12 14.36
CA ALA A 192 7.58 -14.93 13.21
C ALA A 192 7.69 -16.41 13.62
N GLU A 193 7.04 -17.25 12.85
CA GLU A 193 6.99 -18.70 13.09
C GLU A 193 7.67 -19.47 11.95
N LYS A 194 8.01 -20.74 12.23
CA LYS A 194 8.56 -21.68 11.23
C LYS A 194 9.79 -21.14 10.48
N ILE A 195 10.67 -20.42 11.18
CA ILE A 195 11.89 -19.86 10.60
C ILE A 195 12.78 -21.03 10.11
N ASN A 196 12.94 -21.10 8.80
CA ASN A 196 13.73 -22.13 8.13
C ASN A 196 14.69 -21.48 7.09
N PRO A 197 15.64 -22.23 6.51
CA PRO A 197 16.59 -21.68 5.55
C PRO A 197 15.97 -21.03 4.32
N ALA A 198 14.80 -21.49 3.85
CA ALA A 198 14.10 -20.88 2.72
C ALA A 198 13.53 -19.51 3.10
N LEU A 199 12.88 -19.38 4.26
CA LEU A 199 12.37 -18.11 4.77
C LEU A 199 13.53 -17.11 4.98
N ARG A 200 14.67 -17.55 5.54
CA ARG A 200 15.87 -16.70 5.69
C ARG A 200 16.37 -16.14 4.36
N LYS A 201 16.42 -16.99 3.31
CA LYS A 201 16.78 -16.55 1.95
C LYS A 201 15.75 -15.59 1.36
N ASN A 202 14.46 -15.82 1.59
CA ASN A 202 13.41 -14.90 1.16
C ASN A 202 13.58 -13.53 1.83
N PHE A 203 13.85 -13.48 3.14
CA PHE A 203 14.15 -12.23 3.84
C PHE A 203 15.39 -11.52 3.30
N GLN A 204 16.46 -12.27 3.01
CA GLN A 204 17.66 -11.71 2.36
C GLN A 204 17.29 -10.99 1.06
N GLY A 205 16.51 -11.65 0.21
CA GLY A 205 16.07 -11.07 -1.06
C GLY A 205 15.11 -9.90 -0.88
N TYR A 206 14.15 -10.02 0.06
CA TYR A 206 13.21 -8.95 0.41
C TYR A 206 13.92 -7.66 0.82
N TYR A 207 14.89 -7.76 1.73
CA TYR A 207 15.71 -6.60 2.12
C TYR A 207 16.62 -6.11 0.99
N GLY A 208 17.12 -7.00 0.15
CA GLY A 208 17.85 -6.63 -1.06
C GLY A 208 17.01 -5.78 -2.02
N HIS A 209 15.74 -6.16 -2.23
CA HIS A 209 14.79 -5.37 -3.01
C HIS A 209 14.49 -4.00 -2.37
N ILE A 210 14.30 -3.95 -1.05
CA ILE A 210 14.06 -2.68 -0.35
C ILE A 210 15.25 -1.74 -0.52
N SER A 211 16.47 -2.23 -0.36
CA SER A 211 17.68 -1.42 -0.57
C SER A 211 17.85 -0.97 -2.02
N ALA A 212 17.46 -1.81 -2.98
CA ALA A 212 17.48 -1.43 -4.39
C ALA A 212 16.46 -0.31 -4.68
N VAL A 213 15.23 -0.43 -4.16
CA VAL A 213 14.20 0.61 -4.30
C VAL A 213 14.60 1.90 -3.59
N ASP A 214 15.26 1.83 -2.43
CA ASP A 214 15.82 3.01 -1.75
C ASP A 214 16.83 3.76 -2.63
N ALA A 215 17.73 3.03 -3.30
CA ALA A 215 18.69 3.63 -4.22
C ALA A 215 17.99 4.31 -5.41
N GLU A 216 16.96 3.68 -5.97
CA GLU A 216 16.17 4.24 -7.06
C GLU A 216 15.36 5.47 -6.61
N PHE A 217 14.81 5.45 -5.41
CA PHE A 217 14.14 6.62 -4.82
C PHE A 217 15.13 7.78 -4.64
N GLY A 218 16.36 7.50 -4.20
CA GLY A 218 17.44 8.48 -4.12
C GLY A 218 17.69 9.19 -5.45
N ARG A 219 17.72 8.45 -6.56
CA ARG A 219 17.90 9.00 -7.92
C ARG A 219 16.80 10.01 -8.31
N LEU A 220 15.55 9.74 -7.93
CA LEU A 220 14.45 10.68 -8.17
C LEU A 220 14.59 11.96 -7.34
N LEU A 221 14.94 11.82 -6.06
CA LEU A 221 15.18 12.99 -5.19
C LEU A 221 16.34 13.85 -5.71
N ASP A 222 17.42 13.21 -6.15
CA ASP A 222 18.59 13.89 -6.72
C ASP A 222 18.22 14.59 -8.06
N LYS A 223 17.37 13.98 -8.88
CA LYS A 223 16.87 14.62 -10.11
C LYS A 223 16.04 15.87 -9.80
N LEU A 224 15.13 15.82 -8.83
CA LEU A 224 14.37 17.00 -8.38
C LEU A 224 15.30 18.13 -7.91
N GLN A 225 16.36 17.79 -7.21
CA GLN A 225 17.36 18.76 -6.76
C GLN A 225 18.13 19.37 -7.94
N GLN A 226 18.61 18.53 -8.86
CA GLN A 226 19.36 18.95 -10.05
C GLN A 226 18.55 19.88 -10.97
N THR A 227 17.25 19.66 -11.07
CA THR A 227 16.34 20.46 -11.91
C THR A 227 15.75 21.67 -11.18
N GLY A 228 16.12 21.89 -9.90
CA GLY A 228 15.62 23.01 -9.09
C GLY A 228 14.16 22.88 -8.65
N GLN A 229 13.55 21.71 -8.80
CA GLN A 229 12.12 21.50 -8.49
C GLN A 229 11.88 21.01 -7.06
N ALA A 230 12.92 20.59 -6.31
CA ALA A 230 12.78 19.97 -5.01
C ALA A 230 12.01 20.81 -3.98
N GLY A 231 12.11 22.15 -4.06
CA GLY A 231 11.42 23.09 -3.18
C GLY A 231 9.92 23.27 -3.49
N ASN A 232 9.49 22.93 -4.69
CA ASN A 232 8.10 23.11 -5.15
C ASN A 232 7.46 21.80 -5.60
N THR A 233 7.92 20.68 -5.05
CA THR A 233 7.35 19.35 -5.32
C THR A 233 6.90 18.69 -4.04
N ILE A 234 5.63 18.26 -4.01
CA ILE A 234 5.10 17.36 -3.00
C ILE A 234 5.62 15.96 -3.33
N VAL A 235 6.46 15.39 -2.46
CA VAL A 235 6.97 14.03 -2.62
C VAL A 235 6.32 13.15 -1.57
N VAL A 236 5.70 12.05 -1.99
CA VAL A 236 5.08 11.04 -1.12
C VAL A 236 5.76 9.69 -1.35
N TYR A 237 6.08 9.01 -0.26
CA TYR A 237 6.53 7.62 -0.27
C TYR A 237 5.56 6.76 0.52
N THR A 238 5.02 5.72 -0.12
CA THR A 238 4.06 4.78 0.51
C THR A 238 4.14 3.40 -0.13
N SER A 239 3.33 2.45 0.38
CA SER A 239 3.16 1.12 -0.20
C SER A 239 1.68 0.77 -0.32
N ASP A 240 1.33 -0.15 -1.22
CA ASP A 240 -0.05 -0.63 -1.37
C ASP A 240 -0.46 -1.58 -0.23
N HIS A 241 0.44 -2.41 0.26
CA HIS A 241 0.26 -3.27 1.43
C HIS A 241 1.63 -3.71 1.95
N GLY A 242 1.64 -4.35 3.09
CA GLY A 242 2.83 -5.01 3.60
C GLY A 242 2.93 -6.47 3.16
N ASP A 243 3.74 -7.24 3.88
CA ASP A 243 3.92 -8.69 3.69
C ASP A 243 4.15 -9.35 5.06
N MET A 244 3.50 -10.47 5.29
CA MET A 244 3.59 -11.20 6.57
C MET A 244 4.97 -11.79 6.82
N MET A 245 5.66 -12.23 5.78
CA MET A 245 7.05 -12.74 5.86
C MET A 245 7.28 -13.71 7.03
N GLY A 246 6.35 -14.62 7.28
CA GLY A 246 6.42 -15.62 8.35
C GLY A 246 5.80 -15.18 9.68
N SER A 247 5.39 -13.91 9.85
CA SER A 247 4.66 -13.47 11.04
C SER A 247 3.36 -14.24 11.17
N HIS A 248 3.05 -14.71 12.39
CA HIS A 248 1.90 -15.58 12.70
C HIS A 248 1.84 -16.87 11.85
N GLY A 249 2.98 -17.32 11.29
CA GLY A 249 3.04 -18.47 10.41
C GLY A 249 2.54 -18.24 8.98
N TYR A 250 2.23 -16.99 8.59
CA TYR A 250 1.72 -16.62 7.29
C TYR A 250 2.78 -15.97 6.40
N GLY A 251 2.61 -16.13 5.09
CA GLY A 251 3.28 -15.35 4.05
C GLY A 251 2.29 -14.41 3.35
N GLY A 252 2.84 -13.51 2.52
CA GLY A 252 2.03 -12.61 1.69
C GLY A 252 1.22 -11.57 2.47
N LYS A 253 -0.03 -11.41 2.11
CA LYS A 253 -0.91 -10.30 2.51
C LYS A 253 -2.35 -10.79 2.69
N ARG A 254 -3.36 -9.92 2.66
CA ARG A 254 -4.80 -10.21 2.82
C ARG A 254 -5.22 -10.46 4.28
N LEU A 255 -4.45 -10.01 5.23
CA LEU A 255 -4.62 -10.28 6.67
C LEU A 255 -4.78 -8.99 7.47
N PRO A 256 -5.44 -9.02 8.63
CA PRO A 256 -5.70 -7.82 9.42
C PRO A 256 -4.53 -7.40 10.33
N TRP A 257 -3.43 -8.14 10.34
CA TRP A 257 -2.26 -7.82 11.14
C TRP A 257 -1.45 -6.64 10.58
N GLU A 258 -0.73 -5.98 11.48
CA GLU A 258 0.04 -4.77 11.15
C GLU A 258 1.04 -5.00 10.00
N GLU A 259 1.64 -6.21 9.90
CA GLU A 259 2.56 -6.59 8.82
C GLU A 259 1.93 -6.55 7.44
N SER A 260 0.64 -6.80 7.33
CA SER A 260 -0.11 -6.78 6.08
C SER A 260 -0.73 -5.41 5.79
N CYS A 261 -1.33 -4.77 6.80
CA CYS A 261 -2.19 -3.61 6.57
C CYS A 261 -1.56 -2.26 6.94
N ARG A 262 -0.52 -2.19 7.79
CA ARG A 262 0.15 -0.94 8.13
C ARG A 262 1.30 -0.67 7.17
N VAL A 263 1.21 0.42 6.43
CA VAL A 263 2.18 0.81 5.40
C VAL A 263 2.89 2.12 5.76
N PRO A 264 4.12 2.36 5.27
CA PRO A 264 4.75 3.66 5.43
C PRO A 264 3.96 4.74 4.68
N PHE A 265 3.89 5.94 5.25
CA PHE A 265 3.43 7.13 4.55
C PHE A 265 4.26 8.32 5.02
N LEU A 266 5.12 8.79 4.14
CA LEU A 266 5.98 9.94 4.35
C LEU A 266 5.64 11.00 3.32
N VAL A 267 5.53 12.24 3.73
CA VAL A 267 5.26 13.36 2.84
C VAL A 267 6.23 14.50 3.10
N ARG A 268 6.84 15.02 2.04
CA ARG A 268 7.70 16.19 2.05
C ARG A 268 7.14 17.27 1.12
N TYR A 269 6.98 18.45 1.64
CA TYR A 269 6.71 19.65 0.85
C TYR A 269 7.37 20.85 1.56
N PRO A 270 8.57 21.26 1.13
CA PRO A 270 9.34 22.29 1.81
C PRO A 270 8.56 23.60 1.98
N GLY A 271 8.62 24.17 3.16
CA GLY A 271 7.89 25.41 3.49
C GLY A 271 6.39 25.23 3.80
N VAL A 272 5.83 24.05 3.59
CA VAL A 272 4.40 23.74 3.82
C VAL A 272 4.22 22.64 4.85
N VAL A 273 4.94 21.54 4.69
CA VAL A 273 4.92 20.39 5.61
C VAL A 273 6.10 20.48 6.56
N ALA A 274 5.85 20.38 7.86
CA ALA A 274 6.91 20.45 8.87
C ALA A 274 7.85 19.23 8.75
N PRO A 275 9.18 19.46 8.64
CA PRO A 275 10.15 18.36 8.56
C PRO A 275 10.25 17.61 9.88
N ALA A 276 10.62 16.34 9.83
CA ALA A 276 10.77 15.43 10.96
C ALA A 276 9.54 15.32 11.89
N ALA A 277 8.38 15.79 11.43
CA ALA A 277 7.13 15.68 12.17
C ALA A 277 6.57 14.26 12.13
N SER A 278 5.88 13.89 13.20
CA SER A 278 5.25 12.57 13.31
C SER A 278 3.78 12.73 13.70
N VAL A 279 2.91 12.07 12.95
CA VAL A 279 1.45 12.07 13.16
C VAL A 279 1.01 10.67 13.56
N ASN A 280 0.32 10.57 14.70
CA ASN A 280 -0.22 9.30 15.20
C ASN A 280 -1.70 9.09 14.82
N GLY A 281 -2.36 10.10 14.26
CA GLY A 281 -3.74 9.96 13.77
C GLY A 281 -3.83 8.91 12.65
N LEU A 282 -5.00 8.29 12.55
CA LEU A 282 -5.27 7.31 11.49
C LEU A 282 -5.32 7.99 10.12
N PHE A 283 -4.71 7.36 9.15
CA PHE A 283 -4.70 7.74 7.76
C PHE A 283 -4.90 6.49 6.91
N SER A 284 -5.80 6.51 5.97
CA SER A 284 -6.21 5.33 5.22
C SER A 284 -5.99 5.50 3.72
N THR A 285 -6.01 4.41 2.98
CA THR A 285 -5.88 4.43 1.51
C THR A 285 -6.84 5.42 0.87
N VAL A 286 -8.10 5.44 1.29
CA VAL A 286 -9.14 6.33 0.74
C VAL A 286 -8.92 7.81 1.06
N ASP A 287 -8.12 8.13 2.08
CA ASP A 287 -7.79 9.50 2.49
C ASP A 287 -6.68 10.11 1.61
N ILE A 288 -5.92 9.29 0.88
CA ILE A 288 -4.75 9.76 0.10
C ILE A 288 -5.21 10.71 -1.01
N TYR A 289 -6.16 10.31 -1.83
CA TYR A 289 -6.63 11.12 -2.96
C TYR A 289 -7.17 12.50 -2.51
N PRO A 290 -8.16 12.61 -1.60
CA PRO A 290 -8.64 13.91 -1.16
C PRO A 290 -7.55 14.75 -0.49
N THR A 291 -6.64 14.14 0.27
CA THR A 291 -5.53 14.84 0.91
C THR A 291 -4.53 15.39 -0.11
N MET A 292 -4.22 14.63 -1.17
CA MET A 292 -3.34 15.12 -2.25
C MET A 292 -3.98 16.29 -3.00
N CYS A 293 -5.29 16.26 -3.25
CA CYS A 293 -6.00 17.41 -3.79
C CYS A 293 -5.88 18.62 -2.86
N GLY A 294 -6.20 18.46 -1.57
CA GLY A 294 -6.17 19.53 -0.59
C GLY A 294 -4.78 20.16 -0.43
N ILE A 295 -3.70 19.36 -0.35
CA ILE A 295 -2.34 19.90 -0.23
C ILE A 295 -1.88 20.62 -1.50
N ALA A 296 -2.34 20.18 -2.67
CA ALA A 296 -2.08 20.80 -3.97
C ALA A 296 -2.98 22.02 -4.27
N GLY A 297 -3.95 22.33 -3.39
CA GLY A 297 -4.90 23.42 -3.60
C GLY A 297 -5.96 23.12 -4.69
N ILE A 298 -6.21 21.86 -4.97
CA ILE A 298 -7.22 21.38 -5.93
C ILE A 298 -8.49 21.02 -5.16
N SER A 299 -9.66 21.37 -5.71
CA SER A 299 -10.94 20.97 -5.11
C SER A 299 -11.09 19.47 -5.04
N VAL A 300 -11.42 18.97 -3.85
CA VAL A 300 -11.67 17.55 -3.63
C VAL A 300 -12.97 17.13 -4.32
N PRO A 301 -12.96 16.13 -5.20
CA PRO A 301 -14.18 15.64 -5.83
C PRO A 301 -15.17 15.05 -4.81
N SER A 302 -16.45 15.36 -4.97
CA SER A 302 -17.50 14.98 -4.01
C SER A 302 -17.75 13.46 -3.90
N HIS A 303 -17.26 12.66 -4.83
CA HIS A 303 -17.35 11.19 -4.78
C HIS A 303 -16.29 10.55 -3.86
N CYS A 304 -15.23 11.27 -3.48
CA CYS A 304 -14.23 10.76 -2.55
C CYS A 304 -14.87 10.47 -1.19
N VAL A 305 -14.66 9.25 -0.70
CA VAL A 305 -15.22 8.79 0.58
C VAL A 305 -14.29 9.02 1.76
N GLY A 306 -13.01 9.30 1.49
CA GLY A 306 -11.98 9.57 2.50
C GLY A 306 -11.98 11.04 2.97
N HIS A 307 -11.12 11.33 3.94
CA HIS A 307 -10.97 12.65 4.54
C HIS A 307 -9.82 13.41 3.89
N ASP A 308 -9.99 14.70 3.69
CA ASP A 308 -8.89 15.61 3.39
C ASP A 308 -8.15 15.97 4.69
N LEU A 309 -6.95 15.44 4.85
CA LEU A 309 -6.07 15.68 5.99
C LEU A 309 -4.92 16.65 5.65
N SER A 310 -5.03 17.40 4.56
CA SER A 310 -4.04 18.39 4.14
C SER A 310 -3.79 19.49 5.20
N SER A 311 -4.82 19.83 5.99
CA SER A 311 -4.67 20.76 7.12
C SER A 311 -3.69 20.22 8.17
N ALA A 312 -3.73 18.91 8.48
CA ALA A 312 -2.75 18.27 9.37
C ALA A 312 -1.33 18.38 8.80
N MET A 313 -1.17 18.17 7.49
CA MET A 313 0.12 18.32 6.82
C MET A 313 0.66 19.76 6.90
N ARG A 314 -0.22 20.74 6.96
CA ARG A 314 0.13 22.16 7.16
C ARG A 314 0.37 22.55 8.63
N GLY A 315 0.33 21.58 9.55
CA GLY A 315 0.47 21.83 10.99
C GLY A 315 -0.75 22.51 11.64
N GLN A 316 -1.90 22.49 10.97
CA GLN A 316 -3.14 23.07 11.48
C GLN A 316 -3.93 22.02 12.29
N PRO A 317 -4.76 22.45 13.26
CA PRO A 317 -5.65 21.54 13.97
C PRO A 317 -6.52 20.74 13.00
N SER A 318 -6.51 19.42 13.14
CA SER A 318 -7.24 18.52 12.26
C SER A 318 -7.88 17.40 13.07
N LYS A 319 -9.12 17.04 12.71
CA LYS A 319 -9.80 15.90 13.27
C LYS A 319 -9.45 14.67 12.41
N PHE A 320 -8.71 13.75 12.99
CA PHE A 320 -8.45 12.45 12.37
C PHE A 320 -9.64 11.51 12.56
N PRO A 321 -9.81 10.54 11.64
CA PRO A 321 -10.75 9.44 11.85
C PRO A 321 -10.44 8.69 13.17
N GLU A 322 -11.48 8.29 13.89
CA GLU A 322 -11.35 7.52 15.13
C GLU A 322 -11.08 6.04 14.83
N SER A 323 -11.41 5.60 13.64
CA SER A 323 -11.18 4.23 13.17
C SER A 323 -10.97 4.18 11.67
N SER A 324 -10.32 3.12 11.21
CA SER A 324 -10.11 2.77 9.80
C SER A 324 -10.74 1.41 9.53
N PHE A 325 -11.43 1.28 8.41
CA PHE A 325 -12.05 0.04 7.99
C PHE A 325 -11.04 -0.89 7.32
N LEU A 326 -10.98 -2.14 7.76
CA LEU A 326 -10.17 -3.20 7.18
C LEU A 326 -11.06 -4.25 6.52
N MET A 327 -10.62 -4.80 5.41
CA MET A 327 -11.40 -5.80 4.70
C MET A 327 -10.57 -6.81 3.92
N HIS A 328 -11.13 -8.02 3.77
CA HIS A 328 -10.80 -9.02 2.79
C HIS A 328 -12.10 -9.63 2.31
N ILE A 329 -12.51 -9.36 1.08
CA ILE A 329 -13.90 -9.54 0.62
C ILE A 329 -14.08 -10.57 -0.48
N ALA A 330 -13.01 -11.02 -1.13
CA ALA A 330 -13.09 -12.04 -2.18
C ALA A 330 -11.85 -12.94 -2.19
N LYS A 331 -12.03 -14.19 -2.66
CA LYS A 331 -10.97 -15.20 -2.78
C LYS A 331 -10.75 -15.69 -4.21
N GLU A 332 -11.59 -15.28 -5.16
CA GLU A 332 -11.75 -15.95 -6.46
C GLU A 332 -10.56 -15.79 -7.41
N HIS A 333 -9.78 -14.72 -7.25
CA HIS A 333 -8.62 -14.44 -8.10
C HIS A 333 -7.32 -14.37 -7.28
N ALA A 334 -7.19 -15.27 -6.32
CA ALA A 334 -5.99 -15.38 -5.49
C ALA A 334 -4.79 -15.83 -6.32
N SER A 335 -4.11 -14.89 -6.95
CA SER A 335 -2.73 -15.07 -7.40
C SER A 335 -1.80 -15.08 -6.17
N GLY A 336 -1.77 -16.15 -5.50
CA GLY A 336 -0.97 -16.36 -4.31
C GLY A 336 -1.44 -17.65 -3.69
N GLY A 337 -0.86 -18.70 -4.15
CA GLY A 337 -1.08 -20.09 -3.87
C GLY A 337 -1.95 -20.49 -2.67
N GLU A 338 -2.29 -21.71 -2.60
CA GLU A 338 -3.06 -22.39 -1.53
C GLU A 338 -2.50 -22.15 -0.10
N ASP A 339 -1.40 -21.37 0.02
CA ASP A 339 -0.63 -21.16 1.24
C ASP A 339 -1.17 -20.06 2.18
N ASN A 340 -2.24 -19.34 1.80
CA ASN A 340 -2.86 -18.35 2.69
C ASN A 340 -4.35 -18.63 2.90
N PRO A 341 -4.70 -19.48 3.87
CA PRO A 341 -6.09 -19.85 4.19
C PRO A 341 -6.83 -18.74 4.95
N ALA A 342 -6.43 -17.49 4.80
CA ALA A 342 -7.07 -16.37 5.49
C ALA A 342 -8.58 -16.37 5.23
N PRO A 343 -9.41 -16.23 6.26
CA PRO A 343 -10.85 -16.09 6.08
C PRO A 343 -11.17 -14.77 5.38
N LEU A 344 -12.32 -14.69 4.74
CA LEU A 344 -12.91 -13.41 4.42
C LEU A 344 -13.27 -12.71 5.73
N PHE A 345 -12.90 -11.46 5.89
CA PHE A 345 -13.13 -10.72 7.12
C PHE A 345 -13.49 -9.26 6.88
N ARG A 346 -14.08 -8.66 7.92
CA ARG A 346 -14.16 -7.22 8.09
C ARG A 346 -13.48 -6.84 9.40
N GLY A 347 -12.84 -5.68 9.44
CA GLY A 347 -12.07 -5.26 10.61
C GLY A 347 -12.18 -3.76 10.87
N VAL A 348 -11.84 -3.41 12.08
CA VAL A 348 -11.71 -2.03 12.56
C VAL A 348 -10.32 -1.86 13.16
N ARG A 349 -9.59 -0.86 12.67
CA ARG A 349 -8.33 -0.41 13.24
C ARG A 349 -8.55 0.96 13.89
N THR A 350 -8.46 1.04 15.21
CA THR A 350 -8.44 2.31 15.93
C THR A 350 -6.99 2.77 16.16
N ASP A 351 -6.74 3.86 16.85
CA ASP A 351 -5.38 4.28 17.23
C ASP A 351 -4.69 3.26 18.15
N ARG A 352 -5.45 2.41 18.84
CA ARG A 352 -4.95 1.43 19.82
C ARG A 352 -5.26 -0.02 19.45
N HIS A 353 -6.43 -0.33 18.88
CA HIS A 353 -6.87 -1.71 18.72
C HIS A 353 -7.00 -2.11 17.26
N THR A 354 -6.72 -3.38 16.99
CA THR A 354 -7.11 -4.07 15.76
C THR A 354 -8.15 -5.12 16.10
N TYR A 355 -9.34 -5.00 15.49
CA TYR A 355 -10.45 -5.92 15.65
C TYR A 355 -10.90 -6.47 14.31
N ALA A 356 -11.16 -7.77 14.23
CA ALA A 356 -11.66 -8.39 13.00
C ALA A 356 -12.70 -9.48 13.29
N VAL A 357 -13.66 -9.56 12.36
CA VAL A 357 -14.75 -10.53 12.33
C VAL A 357 -14.71 -11.27 10.99
N ALA A 358 -14.70 -12.59 11.05
CA ALA A 358 -14.83 -13.47 9.90
C ALA A 358 -16.31 -13.85 9.66
N GLU A 359 -16.59 -14.55 8.58
CA GLU A 359 -17.96 -14.98 8.26
C GLU A 359 -18.54 -15.92 9.34
N ASP A 360 -17.69 -16.70 9.97
CA ASP A 360 -18.04 -17.68 11.00
C ASP A 360 -18.01 -17.14 12.43
N GLY A 361 -17.58 -15.90 12.66
CA GLY A 361 -17.59 -15.27 13.98
C GLY A 361 -16.50 -14.24 14.24
N ARG A 362 -16.49 -13.71 15.45
CA ARG A 362 -15.43 -12.82 15.92
C ARG A 362 -14.10 -13.56 15.89
N TRP A 363 -13.10 -12.95 15.27
CA TRP A 363 -11.84 -13.63 14.96
C TRP A 363 -10.68 -13.17 15.83
N LEU A 364 -10.44 -11.87 15.91
CA LEU A 364 -9.32 -11.35 16.69
C LEU A 364 -9.58 -9.95 17.24
N LEU A 365 -8.94 -9.69 18.38
CA LEU A 365 -8.81 -8.38 19.01
C LEU A 365 -7.40 -8.25 19.60
N TYR A 366 -6.67 -7.21 19.22
CA TYR A 366 -5.35 -6.90 19.78
C TYR A 366 -5.28 -5.48 20.30
N ASP A 367 -4.51 -5.27 21.36
CA ASP A 367 -4.08 -3.96 21.85
C ASP A 367 -2.69 -3.65 21.29
N ASN A 368 -2.62 -2.88 20.22
CA ASN A 368 -1.37 -2.63 19.50
C ASN A 368 -0.36 -1.76 20.27
N ARG A 369 -0.75 -1.17 21.41
CA ARG A 369 0.17 -0.43 22.29
C ARG A 369 0.86 -1.34 23.29
N GLU A 370 0.10 -2.24 23.92
CA GLU A 370 0.61 -3.19 24.91
C GLU A 370 1.22 -4.43 24.22
N ASP A 371 0.68 -4.81 23.06
CA ASP A 371 1.11 -5.96 22.27
C ASP A 371 1.35 -5.55 20.80
N PRO A 372 2.46 -4.86 20.50
CA PRO A 372 2.75 -4.35 19.18
C PRO A 372 3.04 -5.44 18.12
N TYR A 373 3.24 -6.67 18.56
CA TYR A 373 3.42 -7.85 17.71
C TYR A 373 2.15 -8.70 17.57
N GLN A 374 1.05 -8.28 18.23
CA GLN A 374 -0.26 -8.91 18.12
C GLN A 374 -0.25 -10.40 18.46
N MET A 375 0.46 -10.78 19.54
CA MET A 375 0.66 -12.16 19.97
C MET A 375 -0.45 -12.67 20.89
N HIS A 376 -1.19 -11.79 21.57
CA HIS A 376 -2.20 -12.13 22.57
C HIS A 376 -3.59 -11.71 22.08
N ASN A 377 -4.34 -12.65 21.52
CA ASN A 377 -5.70 -12.38 21.03
C ASN A 377 -6.68 -12.26 22.21
N LEU A 378 -7.26 -11.07 22.36
CA LEU A 378 -8.15 -10.67 23.48
C LEU A 378 -9.64 -10.88 23.17
N VAL A 379 -9.99 -11.38 21.98
CA VAL A 379 -11.38 -11.40 21.48
C VAL A 379 -12.34 -12.22 22.34
N ASP A 380 -11.83 -13.26 23.02
CA ASP A 380 -12.58 -14.15 23.89
C ASP A 380 -12.41 -13.86 25.40
N GLU A 381 -11.60 -12.86 25.74
CA GLU A 381 -11.33 -12.48 27.12
C GLU A 381 -12.55 -11.78 27.73
N PRO A 382 -13.14 -12.29 28.86
CA PRO A 382 -14.32 -11.68 29.47
C PRO A 382 -14.13 -10.22 29.90
N SER A 383 -12.90 -9.85 30.27
CA SER A 383 -12.52 -8.48 30.64
C SER A 383 -12.65 -7.49 29.47
N HIS A 384 -12.63 -7.97 28.22
CA HIS A 384 -12.72 -7.17 27.00
C HIS A 384 -14.09 -7.22 26.33
N ALA A 385 -15.08 -7.90 26.91
CA ALA A 385 -16.42 -8.07 26.32
C ALA A 385 -17.11 -6.72 25.98
N ARG A 386 -16.91 -5.70 26.84
CA ARG A 386 -17.45 -4.36 26.59
C ARG A 386 -16.79 -3.70 25.37
N LEU A 387 -15.46 -3.77 25.27
CA LEU A 387 -14.71 -3.23 24.16
C LEU A 387 -15.11 -3.93 22.83
N VAL A 388 -15.25 -5.26 22.86
CA VAL A 388 -15.75 -6.02 21.71
C VAL A 388 -17.12 -5.51 21.24
N ALA A 389 -18.06 -5.29 22.17
CA ALA A 389 -19.38 -4.76 21.82
C ALA A 389 -19.34 -3.33 21.25
N GLU A 390 -18.44 -2.47 21.77
CA GLU A 390 -18.20 -1.13 21.21
C GLU A 390 -17.64 -1.21 19.77
N LEU A 391 -16.66 -2.08 19.53
CA LEU A 391 -16.06 -2.28 18.21
C LEU A 391 -17.02 -2.94 17.21
N ASP A 392 -17.92 -3.81 17.67
CA ASP A 392 -19.04 -4.31 16.83
C ASP A 392 -19.90 -3.17 16.32
N GLY A 393 -20.22 -2.19 17.17
CA GLY A 393 -20.96 -0.99 16.78
C GLY A 393 -20.24 -0.17 15.71
N VAL A 394 -18.95 0.08 15.91
CA VAL A 394 -18.11 0.78 14.92
C VAL A 394 -18.05 0.01 13.59
N MET A 395 -17.92 -1.31 13.66
CA MET A 395 -17.94 -2.18 12.47
C MET A 395 -19.24 -2.04 11.68
N LEU A 396 -20.38 -2.09 12.36
CA LEU A 396 -21.70 -1.94 11.71
C LEU A 396 -21.86 -0.59 11.01
N ASP A 397 -21.31 0.48 11.58
CA ASP A 397 -21.33 1.79 10.93
C ASP A 397 -20.42 1.85 9.71
N TRP A 398 -19.26 1.19 9.75
CA TRP A 398 -18.40 1.05 8.58
C TRP A 398 -19.05 0.24 7.45
N LEU A 399 -19.73 -0.87 7.77
CA LEU A 399 -20.44 -1.68 6.78
C LEU A 399 -21.49 -0.85 6.03
N LYS A 400 -22.27 -0.01 6.75
CA LYS A 400 -23.22 0.92 6.14
C LYS A 400 -22.54 1.95 5.25
N THR A 401 -21.48 2.59 5.76
CA THR A 401 -20.72 3.64 5.06
C THR A 401 -20.10 3.11 3.78
N ALA A 402 -19.48 1.95 3.83
CA ALA A 402 -18.83 1.30 2.69
C ALA A 402 -19.83 0.61 1.74
N ARG A 403 -21.11 0.54 2.11
CA ARG A 403 -22.15 -0.27 1.41
C ARG A 403 -21.73 -1.73 1.25
N ASP A 404 -21.10 -2.25 2.29
CA ASP A 404 -20.60 -3.61 2.30
C ASP A 404 -21.75 -4.58 2.62
N PRO A 405 -21.97 -5.63 1.81
CA PRO A 405 -23.06 -6.58 2.01
C PRO A 405 -22.81 -7.60 3.13
N PHE A 406 -21.72 -7.49 3.86
CA PHE A 406 -21.42 -8.37 4.98
C PHE A 406 -22.52 -8.29 6.06
N HIS A 407 -23.24 -9.37 6.28
CA HIS A 407 -24.48 -9.36 7.08
C HIS A 407 -24.29 -9.31 8.59
N GLY A 408 -23.05 -9.22 9.08
CA GLY A 408 -22.79 -9.10 10.52
C GLY A 408 -23.28 -10.28 11.36
N GLU A 409 -23.67 -11.40 10.76
CA GLU A 409 -24.03 -12.62 11.51
C GLU A 409 -22.87 -13.13 12.35
N GLY A 410 -21.65 -12.95 11.84
CA GLY A 410 -20.41 -13.24 12.55
C GLY A 410 -20.22 -12.41 13.82
N LEU A 411 -20.79 -11.18 13.89
CA LEU A 411 -20.73 -10.31 15.06
C LEU A 411 -21.46 -10.92 16.29
N ARG A 412 -22.40 -11.82 16.06
CA ARG A 412 -23.21 -12.44 17.12
C ARG A 412 -22.70 -13.82 17.52
N LYS A 413 -21.76 -14.39 16.77
CA LYS A 413 -21.25 -15.74 16.98
C LYS A 413 -19.82 -15.68 17.54
N LYS A 414 -19.55 -16.55 18.50
CA LYS A 414 -18.19 -16.91 18.85
C LYS A 414 -17.67 -17.82 17.74
N ARG A 415 -16.54 -17.52 17.14
CA ARG A 415 -15.94 -18.40 16.15
C ARG A 415 -15.65 -19.74 16.80
N SER A 416 -16.16 -20.82 16.23
CA SER A 416 -15.70 -22.16 16.62
C SER A 416 -14.20 -22.19 16.45
N ALA A 417 -13.48 -22.69 17.47
CA ALA A 417 -12.03 -22.77 17.42
C ALA A 417 -11.62 -23.29 16.05
N LEU A 418 -10.76 -22.54 15.35
CA LEU A 418 -10.12 -23.04 14.15
C LEU A 418 -9.54 -24.38 14.53
N THR A 419 -9.95 -25.44 13.85
CA THR A 419 -9.16 -26.66 13.77
C THR A 419 -7.79 -26.19 13.32
N ASP A 420 -6.90 -26.22 14.29
CA ASP A 420 -5.50 -25.86 14.12
C ASP A 420 -4.96 -26.77 13.02
N HIS A 421 -4.88 -26.28 11.77
CA HIS A 421 -4.18 -26.96 10.69
C HIS A 421 -2.67 -26.88 10.91
N ARG A 422 -2.27 -27.10 12.18
CA ARG A 422 -0.88 -27.24 12.62
C ARG A 422 -0.49 -28.72 12.64
N GLU A 423 -0.62 -29.42 11.50
CA GLU A 423 0.10 -30.68 11.27
C GLU A 423 1.15 -30.50 10.18
#